data_2eb4cd02f6e771cb26c32751bcd918b9
#
_entry.id   2eb4cd02f6e771cb26c32751bcd918b9
#
_cell.length_a   1.000
_cell.length_b   1.000
_cell.length_c   1.000
_cell.angle_alpha   90.00
_cell.angle_beta   90.00
_cell.angle_gamma   90.00
#
_symmetry.space_group_name_H-M   'P 1'
#
loop_
_entity.id
_entity.type
_entity.pdbx_description
1 polymer ?
#
loop_
_entity_poly.entity_id
_entity_poly.type
_entity_poly.pdbx_seq_one_letter_code
_entity_poly.pdbx_strand_id
1 'polypeptide(L)'
;MSNYKKLTILHSNDMHGDFLAENLQEKLIGGVSMLSGYVNKVRNEEANTLYCIAGDMFRGSVIDSEFKGVSTIEIMNTIAPDVVTLGNHETDYGIAHLLFLEKCAKFPIINANLYIKSNYTRLFRPHIILEVDGMKILFIGIITEGVMKQAKNEGLLGTFLDIHEAAEEVGKICDAYNATDIDLTVLLTHIGFEEDKQLAAQLDPAWGVDIIVGGHSHTFIEEPAIVNNILVVQAGIGTDQIGRFDLTIDTDNNCIHDYEWKYVPINAENCPNDEAIEKILNSYKSVTDKKYTRLITRLRRKLTHPDRYRETELGDLFTEILRDSLALDVMLMASGSIRNDALGPLVQYSDLTECFPYDEDIRMLTVTGSQLKRMLAYVFRDEVWQGAHSGFFQIPKNLRIVYDIASRKMDITLNGEALEDDKIIKLGLQRYQYNNFEKYFNFSIREIEDQHPSKVVATSARSIIEEYLSRHQNIDQEIDGRITLIR
;
A
#
# COMPACT_ATOMS: atom_id res chain seq x y z
N MET A 1 36.51 33.35 15.06
CA MET A 1 35.18 33.19 15.68
C MET A 1 34.50 32.17 14.85
N SER A 2 34.05 31.08 15.43
CA SER A 2 33.32 30.02 14.69
C SER A 2 32.11 30.64 14.00
N ASN A 3 31.85 30.21 12.76
CA ASN A 3 30.77 30.74 11.93
C ASN A 3 29.53 29.84 12.14
N TYR A 4 28.66 30.25 13.06
CA TYR A 4 27.44 29.53 13.38
C TYR A 4 26.28 30.04 12.55
N LYS A 5 25.53 29.11 11.92
CA LYS A 5 24.30 29.39 11.18
C LYS A 5 23.13 28.58 11.70
N LYS A 6 21.94 29.14 11.60
CA LYS A 6 20.70 28.47 11.99
C LYS A 6 20.04 27.83 10.78
N LEU A 7 19.51 26.62 10.99
CA LEU A 7 18.74 25.87 10.01
C LEU A 7 17.57 25.17 10.71
N THR A 8 16.36 25.32 10.19
CA THR A 8 15.20 24.54 10.63
C THR A 8 14.90 23.45 9.60
N ILE A 9 14.82 22.18 10.04
CA ILE A 9 14.38 21.06 9.21
C ILE A 9 13.04 20.56 9.75
N LEU A 10 12.00 20.67 8.93
CA LEU A 10 10.72 20.02 9.14
C LEU A 10 10.71 18.66 8.42
N HIS A 11 10.14 17.64 9.04
CA HIS A 11 10.06 16.34 8.39
C HIS A 11 8.75 15.58 8.67
N SER A 12 8.26 14.89 7.66
CA SER A 12 7.15 13.94 7.74
C SER A 12 7.56 12.60 7.12
N ASN A 13 6.83 11.56 7.43
CA ASN A 13 6.96 10.23 6.86
C ASN A 13 5.60 9.53 6.92
N ASP A 14 5.41 8.49 6.09
CA ASP A 14 4.24 7.60 6.16
C ASP A 14 2.90 8.38 6.18
N MET A 15 2.76 9.35 5.29
CA MET A 15 1.57 10.21 5.23
C MET A 15 0.35 9.45 4.71
N HIS A 16 0.53 8.42 3.89
CA HIS A 16 -0.49 7.49 3.40
C HIS A 16 -1.75 8.14 2.83
N GLY A 17 -1.61 9.30 2.17
CA GLY A 17 -2.76 10.01 1.63
C GLY A 17 -3.76 10.47 2.68
N ASP A 18 -3.33 10.63 3.92
CA ASP A 18 -4.13 11.16 5.02
C ASP A 18 -4.33 12.68 4.84
N PHE A 19 -5.33 13.04 4.02
CA PHE A 19 -5.52 14.42 3.59
C PHE A 19 -6.48 15.22 4.45
N LEU A 20 -7.43 14.54 5.11
CA LEU A 20 -8.55 15.20 5.79
C LEU A 20 -8.30 15.22 7.30
N ALA A 21 -8.52 16.38 7.90
CA ALA A 21 -8.52 16.50 9.36
C ALA A 21 -9.62 15.66 9.99
N GLU A 22 -9.30 15.01 11.08
CA GLU A 22 -10.25 14.22 11.88
C GLU A 22 -10.77 15.03 13.07
N ASN A 23 -12.05 14.81 13.42
CA ASN A 23 -12.64 15.43 14.59
C ASN A 23 -12.59 14.46 15.77
N LEU A 24 -11.60 14.64 16.64
CA LEU A 24 -11.46 13.87 17.87
C LEU A 24 -11.81 14.73 19.09
N GLN A 25 -12.87 14.36 19.80
CA GLN A 25 -13.33 15.07 21.01
C GLN A 25 -13.51 16.58 20.80
N GLU A 26 -14.18 16.96 19.71
CA GLU A 26 -14.43 18.36 19.31
C GLU A 26 -13.18 19.15 18.88
N LYS A 27 -12.03 18.50 18.71
CA LYS A 27 -10.81 19.11 18.17
C LYS A 27 -10.51 18.55 16.78
N LEU A 28 -10.19 19.43 15.84
CA LEU A 28 -9.66 19.04 14.54
C LEU A 28 -8.17 18.72 14.69
N ILE A 29 -7.78 17.52 14.25
CA ILE A 29 -6.42 17.00 14.32
C ILE A 29 -6.02 16.53 12.91
N GLY A 30 -4.77 16.74 12.54
CA GLY A 30 -4.22 16.30 11.26
C GLY A 30 -4.77 17.06 10.06
N GLY A 31 -4.63 16.44 8.90
CA GLY A 31 -5.02 16.97 7.60
C GLY A 31 -3.95 17.86 6.96
N VAL A 32 -3.76 17.61 5.66
CA VAL A 32 -2.68 18.28 4.88
C VAL A 32 -2.86 19.79 4.78
N SER A 33 -4.06 20.32 4.99
CA SER A 33 -4.30 21.76 5.00
C SER A 33 -3.63 22.44 6.20
N MET A 34 -3.83 21.90 7.40
CA MET A 34 -3.18 22.40 8.61
C MET A 34 -1.67 22.10 8.61
N LEU A 35 -1.27 20.93 8.09
CA LEU A 35 0.15 20.61 7.91
C LEU A 35 0.85 21.64 7.01
N SER A 36 0.28 21.93 5.83
CA SER A 36 0.77 23.00 4.94
C SER A 36 0.80 24.35 5.61
N GLY A 37 -0.27 24.68 6.33
CA GLY A 37 -0.33 25.94 7.09
C GLY A 37 0.77 26.07 8.13
N TYR A 38 1.11 24.97 8.83
CA TYR A 38 2.24 24.96 9.75
C TYR A 38 3.59 25.11 9.04
N VAL A 39 3.83 24.37 7.96
CA VAL A 39 5.04 24.48 7.15
C VAL A 39 5.23 25.91 6.66
N ASN A 40 4.18 26.54 6.13
CA ASN A 40 4.21 27.92 5.66
C ASN A 40 4.44 28.93 6.81
N LYS A 41 3.84 28.68 7.97
CA LYS A 41 4.08 29.49 9.17
C LYS A 41 5.56 29.47 9.56
N VAL A 42 6.17 28.27 9.66
CA VAL A 42 7.58 28.13 10.03
C VAL A 42 8.49 28.78 8.98
N ARG A 43 8.22 28.59 7.68
CA ARG A 43 8.98 29.26 6.59
C ARG A 43 8.92 30.78 6.65
N ASN A 44 7.84 31.34 7.20
CA ASN A 44 7.73 32.80 7.39
C ASN A 44 8.43 33.29 8.67
N GLU A 45 8.50 32.45 9.70
CA GLU A 45 9.11 32.78 10.99
C GLU A 45 10.62 32.54 10.99
N GLU A 46 11.08 31.47 10.31
CA GLU A 46 12.49 31.02 10.26
C GLU A 46 13.01 31.11 8.83
N ALA A 47 14.00 31.99 8.61
CA ALA A 47 14.51 32.30 7.27
C ALA A 47 15.11 31.09 6.53
N ASN A 48 15.72 30.15 7.27
CA ASN A 48 16.41 28.99 6.72
C ASN A 48 15.61 27.73 7.09
N THR A 49 14.53 27.45 6.37
CA THR A 49 13.66 26.31 6.63
C THR A 49 13.63 25.37 5.43
N LEU A 50 13.88 24.07 5.68
CA LEU A 50 13.70 22.98 4.73
C LEU A 50 12.60 22.05 5.22
N TYR A 51 11.79 21.53 4.31
CA TYR A 51 10.80 20.49 4.59
C TYR A 51 11.08 19.24 3.76
N CYS A 52 11.26 18.08 4.41
CA CYS A 52 11.53 16.82 3.76
C CYS A 52 10.52 15.74 4.14
N ILE A 53 10.34 14.75 3.25
CA ILE A 53 9.42 13.63 3.45
C ILE A 53 10.15 12.31 3.24
N ALA A 54 10.11 11.44 4.24
CA ALA A 54 10.78 10.14 4.25
C ALA A 54 9.89 9.00 3.74
N GLY A 55 9.28 9.17 2.55
CA GLY A 55 8.53 8.16 1.82
C GLY A 55 7.10 7.91 2.31
N ASP A 56 6.40 7.03 1.59
CA ASP A 56 5.02 6.61 1.81
C ASP A 56 4.03 7.79 1.87
N MET A 57 4.07 8.63 0.84
CA MET A 57 3.07 9.68 0.65
C MET A 57 1.73 9.12 0.18
N PHE A 58 1.78 7.99 -0.57
CA PHE A 58 0.63 7.40 -1.24
C PHE A 58 -0.09 6.38 -0.37
N ARG A 59 -1.34 6.08 -0.78
CA ARG A 59 -2.18 4.97 -0.35
C ARG A 59 -2.63 4.97 1.12
N GLY A 60 -3.89 5.23 1.31
CA GLY A 60 -4.61 5.20 2.60
C GLY A 60 -5.97 5.85 2.48
N SER A 61 -6.11 6.90 1.68
CA SER A 61 -7.40 7.55 1.48
C SER A 61 -8.09 7.17 0.16
N VAL A 62 -9.40 7.37 0.14
CA VAL A 62 -10.22 7.20 -1.06
C VAL A 62 -9.79 8.19 -2.15
N ILE A 63 -9.41 9.41 -1.78
CA ILE A 63 -8.95 10.44 -2.72
C ILE A 63 -7.67 9.99 -3.41
N ASP A 64 -6.67 9.50 -2.68
CA ASP A 64 -5.44 9.00 -3.28
C ASP A 64 -5.70 7.79 -4.20
N SER A 65 -6.44 6.82 -3.68
CA SER A 65 -6.72 5.56 -4.39
C SER A 65 -7.52 5.77 -5.68
N GLU A 66 -8.49 6.69 -5.67
CA GLU A 66 -9.32 7.01 -6.84
C GLU A 66 -8.50 7.63 -7.97
N PHE A 67 -7.58 8.53 -7.63
CA PHE A 67 -6.73 9.25 -8.59
C PHE A 67 -5.33 8.64 -8.72
N LYS A 68 -5.07 7.49 -8.09
CA LYS A 68 -3.82 6.72 -8.19
C LYS A 68 -2.57 7.59 -7.96
N GLY A 69 -2.57 8.38 -6.90
CA GLY A 69 -1.46 9.24 -6.51
C GLY A 69 -1.37 10.59 -7.23
N VAL A 70 -2.16 10.84 -8.29
CA VAL A 70 -2.15 12.15 -8.97
C VAL A 70 -2.61 13.25 -8.02
N SER A 71 -3.65 13.00 -7.23
CA SER A 71 -4.13 13.92 -6.18
C SER A 71 -3.05 14.21 -5.14
N THR A 72 -2.32 13.19 -4.71
CA THR A 72 -1.20 13.33 -3.77
C THR A 72 -0.12 14.23 -4.33
N ILE A 73 0.31 13.99 -5.57
CA ILE A 73 1.33 14.83 -6.21
C ILE A 73 0.86 16.29 -6.36
N GLU A 74 -0.41 16.54 -6.69
CA GLU A 74 -0.95 17.90 -6.79
C GLU A 74 -0.95 18.61 -5.43
N ILE A 75 -1.36 17.91 -4.38
CA ILE A 75 -1.32 18.40 -2.99
C ILE A 75 0.14 18.69 -2.59
N MET A 76 1.05 17.74 -2.78
CA MET A 76 2.46 17.89 -2.45
C MET A 76 3.14 19.02 -3.26
N ASN A 77 2.77 19.19 -4.53
CA ASN A 77 3.23 20.33 -5.33
C ASN A 77 2.84 21.70 -4.73
N THR A 78 1.75 21.74 -3.97
CA THR A 78 1.27 22.97 -3.31
C THR A 78 1.94 23.16 -1.96
N ILE A 79 2.15 22.11 -1.17
CA ILE A 79 2.93 22.15 0.09
C ILE A 79 4.41 22.44 -0.21
N ALA A 80 4.89 22.00 -1.37
CA ALA A 80 6.24 22.18 -1.89
C ALA A 80 7.33 21.69 -0.92
N PRO A 81 7.44 20.38 -0.65
CA PRO A 81 8.59 19.86 0.07
C PRO A 81 9.87 20.12 -0.72
N ASP A 82 10.97 20.37 -0.01
CA ASP A 82 12.26 20.66 -0.62
C ASP A 82 12.94 19.40 -1.15
N VAL A 83 12.66 18.25 -0.56
CA VAL A 83 13.14 16.93 -0.99
C VAL A 83 12.28 15.81 -0.41
N VAL A 84 12.11 14.72 -1.19
CA VAL A 84 11.34 13.54 -0.80
C VAL A 84 12.12 12.28 -1.17
N THR A 85 12.06 11.22 -0.35
CA THR A 85 12.50 9.89 -0.76
C THR A 85 11.31 8.98 -1.06
N LEU A 86 11.58 7.80 -1.62
CA LEU A 86 10.55 6.79 -1.89
C LEU A 86 10.30 5.92 -0.65
N GLY A 87 9.05 5.51 -0.45
CA GLY A 87 8.66 4.38 0.36
C GLY A 87 8.15 3.21 -0.50
N ASN A 88 7.55 2.19 0.14
CA ASN A 88 7.02 1.04 -0.59
C ASN A 88 5.71 1.35 -1.32
N HIS A 89 4.88 2.19 -0.74
CA HIS A 89 3.58 2.51 -1.32
C HIS A 89 3.66 3.40 -2.56
N GLU A 90 4.78 4.06 -2.81
CA GLU A 90 5.02 4.75 -4.07
C GLU A 90 4.96 3.80 -5.28
N THR A 91 5.22 2.50 -5.09
CA THR A 91 5.19 1.50 -6.18
C THR A 91 3.86 0.77 -6.35
N ASP A 92 2.89 1.00 -5.50
CA ASP A 92 1.62 0.27 -5.47
C ASP A 92 0.79 0.42 -6.75
N TYR A 93 0.93 1.53 -7.46
CA TYR A 93 0.29 1.77 -8.76
C TYR A 93 1.15 1.33 -9.95
N GLY A 94 2.28 0.65 -9.70
CA GLY A 94 3.23 0.15 -10.69
C GLY A 94 4.32 1.16 -11.06
N ILE A 95 5.47 0.64 -11.49
CA ILE A 95 6.67 1.45 -11.76
C ILE A 95 6.47 2.46 -12.89
N ALA A 96 5.80 2.07 -13.97
CA ALA A 96 5.54 2.99 -15.08
C ALA A 96 4.69 4.19 -14.62
N HIS A 97 3.75 3.95 -13.72
CA HIS A 97 2.92 4.99 -13.14
C HIS A 97 3.71 5.86 -12.15
N LEU A 98 4.57 5.27 -11.34
CA LEU A 98 5.48 6.02 -10.45
C LEU A 98 6.39 6.98 -11.25
N LEU A 99 6.96 6.52 -12.37
CA LEU A 99 7.76 7.39 -13.25
C LEU A 99 6.93 8.52 -13.88
N PHE A 100 5.66 8.28 -14.18
CA PHE A 100 4.74 9.34 -14.59
C PHE A 100 4.49 10.34 -13.46
N LEU A 101 4.22 9.89 -12.25
CA LEU A 101 4.02 10.74 -11.07
C LEU A 101 5.28 11.57 -10.75
N GLU A 102 6.47 10.98 -10.86
CA GLU A 102 7.75 11.69 -10.69
C GLU A 102 7.88 12.85 -11.69
N LYS A 103 7.44 12.69 -12.94
CA LYS A 103 7.44 13.79 -13.91
C LYS A 103 6.40 14.87 -13.63
N CYS A 104 5.33 14.54 -12.89
CA CYS A 104 4.32 15.49 -12.44
C CYS A 104 4.74 16.26 -11.18
N ALA A 105 5.66 15.70 -10.38
CA ALA A 105 6.18 16.32 -9.18
C ALA A 105 7.05 17.56 -9.50
N LYS A 106 6.83 18.65 -8.76
CA LYS A 106 7.61 19.88 -8.85
C LYS A 106 8.73 19.96 -7.80
N PHE A 107 8.89 18.90 -7.04
CA PHE A 107 9.90 18.72 -6.01
C PHE A 107 10.79 17.52 -6.36
N PRO A 108 12.04 17.49 -5.89
CA PRO A 108 12.94 16.38 -6.15
C PRO A 108 12.54 15.13 -5.37
N ILE A 109 12.45 14.02 -6.08
CA ILE A 109 12.34 12.67 -5.50
C ILE A 109 13.70 12.00 -5.66
N ILE A 110 14.29 11.55 -4.55
CA ILE A 110 15.63 10.96 -4.52
C ILE A 110 15.60 9.51 -4.05
N ASN A 111 16.45 8.67 -4.64
CA ASN A 111 16.70 7.32 -4.16
C ASN A 111 18.02 6.78 -4.71
N ALA A 112 18.95 6.39 -3.83
CA ALA A 112 20.30 6.00 -4.21
C ALA A 112 20.43 4.53 -4.60
N ASN A 113 19.54 3.65 -4.13
CA ASN A 113 19.72 2.21 -4.20
C ASN A 113 18.65 1.44 -4.97
N LEU A 114 17.90 2.12 -5.84
CA LEU A 114 16.94 1.51 -6.75
C LEU A 114 17.47 1.51 -8.18
N TYR A 115 17.71 0.31 -8.76
CA TYR A 115 18.37 0.13 -10.04
C TYR A 115 17.49 -0.59 -11.07
N ILE A 116 17.68 -0.26 -12.35
CA ILE A 116 17.14 -1.02 -13.48
C ILE A 116 18.03 -2.23 -13.73
N LYS A 117 17.47 -3.46 -13.66
CA LYS A 117 18.23 -4.72 -13.78
C LYS A 117 19.03 -4.87 -15.07
N SER A 118 18.49 -4.36 -16.18
CA SER A 118 19.09 -4.61 -17.50
C SER A 118 20.39 -3.86 -17.74
N ASN A 119 20.61 -2.74 -17.06
CA ASN A 119 21.76 -1.85 -17.33
C ASN A 119 22.41 -1.26 -16.06
N TYR A 120 21.95 -1.66 -14.89
CA TYR A 120 22.41 -1.18 -13.58
C TYR A 120 22.42 0.34 -13.43
N THR A 121 21.54 1.05 -14.14
CA THR A 121 21.33 2.49 -13.92
C THR A 121 20.35 2.72 -12.79
N ARG A 122 20.64 3.71 -11.95
CA ARG A 122 19.68 4.16 -10.93
C ARG A 122 18.40 4.67 -11.58
N LEU A 123 17.27 4.31 -10.99
CA LEU A 123 15.96 4.73 -11.50
C LEU A 123 15.67 6.20 -11.16
N PHE A 124 16.19 6.68 -10.04
CA PHE A 124 16.02 8.04 -9.54
C PHE A 124 17.37 8.72 -9.33
N ARG A 125 17.34 10.03 -9.12
CA ARG A 125 18.48 10.81 -8.64
C ARG A 125 18.86 10.27 -7.26
N PRO A 126 20.14 9.92 -7.00
CA PRO A 126 20.54 9.31 -5.73
C PRO A 126 20.51 10.28 -4.55
N HIS A 127 20.79 11.54 -4.79
CA HIS A 127 20.96 12.59 -3.80
C HIS A 127 20.69 13.97 -4.40
N ILE A 128 20.60 14.96 -3.55
CA ILE A 128 20.56 16.39 -3.93
C ILE A 128 21.34 17.21 -2.90
N ILE A 129 22.00 18.28 -3.36
CA ILE A 129 22.55 19.30 -2.48
C ILE A 129 21.61 20.51 -2.56
N LEU A 130 21.09 20.92 -1.42
CA LEU A 130 20.32 22.15 -1.28
C LEU A 130 21.20 23.23 -0.67
N GLU A 131 21.13 24.44 -1.19
CA GLU A 131 21.88 25.59 -0.69
C GLU A 131 20.92 26.54 0.03
N VAL A 132 21.18 26.81 1.32
CA VAL A 132 20.37 27.68 2.17
C VAL A 132 21.31 28.61 2.94
N ASP A 133 21.21 29.92 2.75
CA ASP A 133 22.07 30.92 3.37
C ASP A 133 23.59 30.62 3.18
N GLY A 134 23.95 30.07 2.02
CA GLY A 134 25.32 29.65 1.71
C GLY A 134 25.77 28.37 2.42
N MET A 135 24.93 27.68 3.19
CA MET A 135 25.15 26.31 3.67
C MET A 135 24.77 25.30 2.58
N LYS A 136 25.56 24.27 2.41
CA LYS A 136 25.27 23.14 1.52
C LYS A 136 24.86 21.93 2.31
N ILE A 137 23.61 21.53 2.13
CA ILE A 137 23.03 20.38 2.80
C ILE A 137 22.87 19.24 1.79
N LEU A 138 23.56 18.12 2.02
CA LEU A 138 23.49 16.92 1.19
C LEU A 138 22.36 16.01 1.70
N PHE A 139 21.36 15.73 0.86
CA PHE A 139 20.32 14.73 1.11
C PHE A 139 20.55 13.48 0.26
N ILE A 140 20.50 12.29 0.87
CA ILE A 140 20.65 11.00 0.20
C ILE A 140 19.41 10.15 0.52
N GLY A 141 18.74 9.58 -0.52
CA GLY A 141 17.55 8.75 -0.35
C GLY A 141 17.88 7.26 -0.28
N ILE A 142 17.35 6.51 0.69
CA ILE A 142 17.59 5.08 0.89
C ILE A 142 16.29 4.32 1.12
N ILE A 143 16.16 3.15 0.46
CA ILE A 143 15.07 2.19 0.67
C ILE A 143 15.65 0.77 0.73
N THR A 144 14.99 -0.22 1.34
CA THR A 144 15.51 -1.59 1.41
C THR A 144 14.64 -2.63 0.70
N GLU A 145 15.25 -3.82 0.52
CA GLU A 145 14.65 -4.95 -0.18
C GLU A 145 13.33 -5.43 0.42
N GLY A 146 13.19 -5.43 1.74
CA GLY A 146 12.00 -5.91 2.45
C GLY A 146 10.74 -5.16 2.07
N VAL A 147 10.91 -3.91 1.72
CA VAL A 147 9.88 -2.93 1.46
C VAL A 147 9.27 -3.05 0.06
N MET A 148 10.02 -3.56 -0.92
CA MET A 148 9.66 -3.51 -2.35
C MET A 148 9.23 -4.86 -2.95
N LYS A 149 8.58 -5.72 -2.17
CA LYS A 149 8.19 -7.08 -2.63
C LYS A 149 7.36 -7.12 -3.91
N GLN A 150 6.56 -6.09 -4.18
CA GLN A 150 5.76 -6.02 -5.41
C GLN A 150 6.60 -5.67 -6.63
N ALA A 151 7.56 -4.76 -6.51
CA ALA A 151 8.46 -4.40 -7.61
C ALA A 151 9.34 -5.56 -8.10
N LYS A 152 9.68 -6.51 -7.22
CA LYS A 152 10.39 -7.74 -7.60
C LYS A 152 9.63 -8.59 -8.63
N ASN A 153 8.31 -8.59 -8.59
CA ASN A 153 7.47 -9.38 -9.50
C ASN A 153 7.39 -8.78 -10.91
N GLU A 154 7.71 -7.50 -11.09
CA GLU A 154 7.70 -6.86 -12.42
C GLU A 154 8.95 -7.16 -13.27
N GLY A 155 9.96 -7.82 -12.71
CA GLY A 155 11.16 -8.26 -13.46
C GLY A 155 12.07 -7.14 -13.97
N LEU A 156 11.64 -5.88 -13.89
CA LEU A 156 12.34 -4.71 -14.42
C LEU A 156 13.33 -4.11 -13.46
N LEU A 157 13.02 -4.14 -12.15
CA LEU A 157 13.85 -3.56 -11.13
C LEU A 157 14.77 -4.58 -10.48
N GLY A 158 15.98 -4.19 -10.26
CA GLY A 158 17.02 -5.01 -9.69
C GLY A 158 17.48 -4.53 -8.34
N THR A 159 18.01 -5.48 -7.69
CA THR A 159 18.73 -5.53 -6.43
C THR A 159 18.51 -4.33 -5.53
N PHE A 160 17.66 -4.58 -4.60
CA PHE A 160 17.64 -3.86 -3.38
C PHE A 160 18.82 -4.34 -2.56
N LEU A 161 19.62 -3.40 -2.17
CA LEU A 161 20.75 -3.63 -1.32
C LEU A 161 20.24 -3.93 0.09
N ASP A 162 20.89 -4.82 0.79
CA ASP A 162 20.71 -4.96 2.22
C ASP A 162 21.26 -3.72 2.95
N ILE A 163 21.17 -3.68 4.28
CA ILE A 163 21.63 -2.53 5.06
C ILE A 163 23.12 -2.26 4.88
N HIS A 164 23.93 -3.31 4.74
CA HIS A 164 25.38 -3.18 4.56
C HIS A 164 25.72 -2.57 3.20
N GLU A 165 25.13 -3.08 2.14
CA GLU A 165 25.28 -2.52 0.78
C GLU A 165 24.73 -1.10 0.68
N ALA A 166 23.65 -0.77 1.42
CA ALA A 166 23.11 0.58 1.53
C ALA A 166 24.12 1.53 2.20
N ALA A 167 24.81 1.10 3.26
CA ALA A 167 25.86 1.88 3.89
C ALA A 167 27.04 2.14 2.92
N GLU A 168 27.47 1.12 2.15
CA GLU A 168 28.50 1.31 1.10
C GLU A 168 28.06 2.32 0.04
N GLU A 169 26.78 2.31 -0.34
CA GLU A 169 26.26 3.24 -1.34
C GLU A 169 26.22 4.67 -0.81
N VAL A 170 25.88 4.89 0.46
CA VAL A 170 26.01 6.18 1.14
C VAL A 170 27.47 6.64 1.11
N GLY A 171 28.41 5.76 1.48
CA GLY A 171 29.84 6.06 1.46
C GLY A 171 30.36 6.50 0.09
N LYS A 172 30.00 5.80 -0.98
CA LYS A 172 30.35 6.18 -2.36
C LYS A 172 29.86 7.58 -2.74
N ILE A 173 28.69 7.97 -2.25
CA ILE A 173 28.13 9.31 -2.51
C ILE A 173 28.90 10.35 -1.69
N CYS A 174 29.11 10.13 -0.39
CA CYS A 174 29.85 11.05 0.48
C CYS A 174 31.28 11.23 -0.03
N ASP A 175 31.99 10.14 -0.41
CA ASP A 175 33.33 10.18 -0.96
C ASP A 175 33.42 11.00 -2.26
N ALA A 176 32.39 10.96 -3.10
CA ALA A 176 32.35 11.77 -4.32
C ALA A 176 32.30 13.29 -4.02
N TYR A 177 31.90 13.69 -2.82
CA TYR A 177 31.81 15.08 -2.38
C TYR A 177 32.87 15.46 -1.35
N ASN A 178 33.86 14.62 -1.04
CA ASN A 178 34.94 14.90 -0.10
C ASN A 178 35.70 16.22 -0.39
N ALA A 179 35.77 16.65 -1.67
CA ALA A 179 36.36 17.91 -2.07
C ALA A 179 35.37 19.10 -2.05
N THR A 180 34.12 18.84 -1.73
CA THR A 180 33.06 19.85 -1.63
C THR A 180 32.80 20.14 -0.17
N ASP A 181 32.77 21.41 0.18
CA ASP A 181 32.44 21.84 1.53
C ASP A 181 30.95 21.62 1.78
N ILE A 182 30.58 20.47 2.38
CA ILE A 182 29.23 20.10 2.75
C ILE A 182 29.06 20.36 4.25
N ASP A 183 28.16 21.27 4.60
CA ASP A 183 27.95 21.69 5.98
C ASP A 183 27.11 20.72 6.81
N LEU A 184 26.23 19.95 6.17
CA LEU A 184 25.34 18.95 6.80
C LEU A 184 24.98 17.83 5.83
N THR A 185 24.99 16.59 6.29
CA THR A 185 24.51 15.42 5.51
C THR A 185 23.33 14.76 6.19
N VAL A 186 22.21 14.66 5.45
CA VAL A 186 20.95 14.07 5.91
C VAL A 186 20.58 12.87 5.04
N LEU A 187 20.39 11.71 5.66
CA LEU A 187 19.78 10.58 4.97
C LEU A 187 18.25 10.64 5.12
N LEU A 188 17.54 10.50 4.00
CA LEU A 188 16.11 10.25 3.99
C LEU A 188 15.89 8.75 3.73
N THR A 189 15.48 8.02 4.72
CA THR A 189 15.38 6.56 4.65
C THR A 189 13.92 6.12 4.77
N HIS A 190 13.61 4.98 4.12
CA HIS A 190 12.31 4.34 4.33
C HIS A 190 12.53 2.83 4.56
N ILE A 191 13.14 2.50 5.71
CA ILE A 191 13.60 1.14 6.01
C ILE A 191 13.13 0.62 7.37
N GLY A 192 12.62 1.50 8.23
CA GLY A 192 12.21 1.19 9.59
C GLY A 192 13.21 1.71 10.64
N PHE A 193 12.69 2.08 11.83
CA PHE A 193 13.48 2.77 12.86
C PHE A 193 14.64 1.92 13.41
N GLU A 194 14.42 0.61 13.59
CA GLU A 194 15.48 -0.30 14.05
C GLU A 194 16.55 -0.52 12.98
N GLU A 195 16.13 -0.58 11.71
CA GLU A 195 17.01 -0.68 10.54
C GLU A 195 17.79 0.63 10.34
N ASP A 196 17.19 1.80 10.59
CA ASP A 196 17.87 3.09 10.57
C ASP A 196 19.00 3.15 11.59
N LYS A 197 18.78 2.64 12.81
CA LYS A 197 19.84 2.54 13.83
C LYS A 197 20.95 1.56 13.43
N GLN A 198 20.59 0.44 12.79
CA GLN A 198 21.58 -0.51 12.27
C GLN A 198 22.40 0.10 11.13
N LEU A 199 21.77 0.86 10.23
CA LEU A 199 22.45 1.63 9.18
C LEU A 199 23.41 2.64 9.81
N ALA A 200 22.93 3.47 10.74
CA ALA A 200 23.75 4.46 11.43
C ALA A 200 25.00 3.86 12.09
N ALA A 201 24.86 2.66 12.70
CA ALA A 201 25.97 1.95 13.33
C ALA A 201 27.05 1.43 12.33
N GLN A 202 26.69 1.29 11.05
CA GLN A 202 27.59 0.78 10.00
C GLN A 202 28.24 1.91 9.18
N LEU A 203 27.75 3.15 9.28
CA LEU A 203 28.34 4.28 8.56
C LEU A 203 29.71 4.65 9.13
N ASP A 204 30.69 4.87 8.24
CA ASP A 204 31.99 5.38 8.65
C ASP A 204 31.82 6.85 9.10
N PRO A 205 32.27 7.22 10.30
CA PRO A 205 32.22 8.60 10.78
C PRO A 205 32.91 9.62 9.84
N ALA A 206 33.89 9.17 9.04
CA ALA A 206 34.56 10.01 8.05
C ALA A 206 33.63 10.47 6.91
N TRP A 207 32.50 9.83 6.70
CA TRP A 207 31.51 10.23 5.70
C TRP A 207 30.66 11.45 6.13
N GLY A 208 30.73 11.82 7.40
CA GLY A 208 30.09 13.05 7.91
C GLY A 208 28.57 13.04 7.82
N VAL A 209 27.92 11.87 8.03
CA VAL A 209 26.45 11.81 8.12
C VAL A 209 26.01 12.27 9.50
N ASP A 210 25.10 13.26 9.55
CA ASP A 210 24.65 13.89 10.78
C ASP A 210 23.27 13.44 11.23
N ILE A 211 22.33 13.28 10.28
CA ILE A 211 20.92 13.01 10.59
C ILE A 211 20.39 11.88 9.68
N ILE A 212 19.60 10.99 10.25
CA ILE A 212 18.72 10.06 9.51
C ILE A 212 17.27 10.43 9.83
N VAL A 213 16.51 10.82 8.82
CA VAL A 213 15.06 10.97 8.88
C VAL A 213 14.43 9.73 8.24
N GLY A 214 13.83 8.88 9.06
CA GLY A 214 13.31 7.58 8.64
C GLY A 214 11.79 7.53 8.48
N GLY A 215 11.32 6.38 7.97
CA GLY A 215 9.91 6.02 7.80
C GLY A 215 9.69 4.50 7.90
N HIS A 216 8.56 4.01 7.41
CA HIS A 216 8.16 2.61 7.27
C HIS A 216 7.61 1.94 8.54
N SER A 217 8.24 2.10 9.68
CA SER A 217 7.81 1.45 10.93
C SER A 217 6.77 2.25 11.72
N HIS A 218 6.39 3.44 11.23
CA HIS A 218 5.44 4.36 11.87
C HIS A 218 5.80 4.68 13.32
N THR A 219 7.10 4.71 13.62
CA THR A 219 7.58 4.88 14.98
C THR A 219 7.40 6.31 15.45
N PHE A 220 6.71 6.45 16.57
CA PHE A 220 6.62 7.71 17.29
C PHE A 220 7.76 7.79 18.31
N ILE A 221 8.55 8.85 18.27
CA ILE A 221 9.64 9.06 19.20
C ILE A 221 9.50 10.41 19.91
N GLU A 222 9.89 10.45 21.17
CA GLU A 222 9.90 11.67 21.97
C GLU A 222 11.23 12.43 21.84
N GLU A 223 12.34 11.70 21.65
CA GLU A 223 13.69 12.23 21.51
C GLU A 223 14.44 11.48 20.39
N PRO A 224 15.35 12.13 19.65
CA PRO A 224 16.20 11.46 18.68
C PRO A 224 17.02 10.33 19.30
N ALA A 225 17.07 9.17 18.64
CA ALA A 225 18.06 8.17 18.99
C ALA A 225 19.44 8.62 18.46
N ILE A 226 20.48 8.47 19.26
CA ILE A 226 21.85 8.81 18.86
C ILE A 226 22.64 7.53 18.67
N VAL A 227 23.05 7.26 17.45
CA VAL A 227 23.85 6.08 17.08
C VAL A 227 25.04 6.56 16.25
N ASN A 228 26.26 6.24 16.67
CA ASN A 228 27.49 6.66 15.97
C ASN A 228 27.58 8.17 15.72
N ASN A 229 27.12 8.98 16.67
CA ASN A 229 26.94 10.44 16.58
C ASN A 229 25.91 10.91 15.56
N ILE A 230 25.12 10.05 14.98
CA ILE A 230 24.07 10.37 14.03
C ILE A 230 22.74 10.47 14.77
N LEU A 231 21.98 11.53 14.51
CA LEU A 231 20.63 11.71 15.05
C LEU A 231 19.61 10.93 14.18
N VAL A 232 18.90 9.98 14.76
CA VAL A 232 17.91 9.13 14.05
C VAL A 232 16.52 9.49 14.53
N VAL A 233 15.62 9.89 13.61
CA VAL A 233 14.27 10.36 13.91
C VAL A 233 13.21 9.77 12.99
N GLN A 234 11.98 9.65 13.51
CA GLN A 234 10.73 9.43 12.74
C GLN A 234 9.60 10.26 13.37
N ALA A 235 8.56 10.55 12.61
CA ALA A 235 7.43 11.38 13.05
C ALA A 235 6.08 10.61 13.09
N GLY A 236 6.11 9.29 13.35
CA GLY A 236 4.90 8.47 13.42
C GLY A 236 4.28 8.18 12.06
N ILE A 237 2.97 8.38 11.92
CA ILE A 237 2.19 8.11 10.70
C ILE A 237 1.17 9.22 10.49
N GLY A 238 0.75 9.42 9.23
CA GLY A 238 -0.32 10.35 8.85
C GLY A 238 0.12 11.81 8.88
N THR A 239 -0.85 12.68 9.08
CA THR A 239 -0.67 14.12 9.12
C THR A 239 -0.95 14.75 10.49
N ASP A 240 -1.14 13.94 11.51
CA ASP A 240 -1.45 14.40 12.88
C ASP A 240 -0.29 15.15 13.52
N GLN A 241 0.90 15.01 12.97
CA GLN A 241 2.13 15.55 13.51
C GLN A 241 3.20 15.80 12.45
N ILE A 242 4.20 16.58 12.84
CA ILE A 242 5.42 16.83 12.09
C ILE A 242 6.62 16.86 13.04
N GLY A 243 7.76 16.33 12.63
CA GLY A 243 9.02 16.50 13.34
C GLY A 243 9.67 17.84 12.97
N ARG A 244 10.29 18.49 13.94
CA ARG A 244 10.99 19.75 13.75
C ARG A 244 12.35 19.71 14.44
N PHE A 245 13.41 19.92 13.67
CA PHE A 245 14.74 20.29 14.15
C PHE A 245 14.95 21.79 14.03
N ASP A 246 15.40 22.40 15.09
CA ASP A 246 16.00 23.73 15.08
C ASP A 246 17.51 23.57 15.36
N LEU A 247 18.34 23.71 14.33
CA LEU A 247 19.77 23.39 14.32
C LEU A 247 20.62 24.66 14.38
N THR A 248 21.75 24.55 15.09
CA THR A 248 22.87 25.48 14.97
C THR A 248 24.05 24.73 14.34
N ILE A 249 24.43 25.09 13.13
CA ILE A 249 25.51 24.47 12.36
C ILE A 249 26.79 25.25 12.51
N ASP A 250 27.88 24.58 12.85
CA ASP A 250 29.25 25.11 12.78
C ASP A 250 29.80 24.87 11.36
N THR A 251 29.75 25.93 10.53
CA THR A 251 30.17 25.84 9.14
C THR A 251 31.70 25.89 8.96
N ASP A 252 32.48 26.16 10.00
CA ASP A 252 33.95 26.04 9.96
C ASP A 252 34.38 24.55 10.17
N ASN A 253 33.57 23.77 10.88
CA ASN A 253 33.84 22.36 11.20
C ASN A 253 32.86 21.39 10.54
N ASN A 254 31.84 21.88 9.80
CA ASN A 254 30.84 21.08 9.10
C ASN A 254 30.14 20.06 10.02
N CYS A 255 29.56 20.55 11.10
CA CYS A 255 28.88 19.69 12.08
C CYS A 255 27.75 20.43 12.80
N ILE A 256 26.86 19.67 13.40
CA ILE A 256 25.85 20.20 14.31
C ILE A 256 26.54 20.63 15.60
N HIS A 257 26.49 21.94 15.91
CA HIS A 257 26.97 22.50 17.17
C HIS A 257 25.95 22.32 18.29
N ASP A 258 24.66 22.55 18.01
CA ASP A 258 23.56 22.43 18.95
C ASP A 258 22.26 22.15 18.21
N TYR A 259 21.32 21.47 18.85
CA TYR A 259 20.02 21.18 18.26
C TYR A 259 18.90 21.16 19.30
N GLU A 260 17.71 21.56 18.86
CA GLU A 260 16.46 21.27 19.53
C GLU A 260 15.62 20.41 18.56
N TRP A 261 15.14 19.26 19.02
CA TRP A 261 14.16 18.48 18.26
C TRP A 261 12.85 18.45 19.03
N LYS A 262 11.76 18.59 18.30
CA LYS A 262 10.43 18.50 18.87
C LYS A 262 9.44 17.89 17.89
N TYR A 263 8.55 17.17 18.48
CA TYR A 263 7.34 16.71 17.85
C TYR A 263 6.28 17.82 17.94
N VAL A 264 5.68 18.16 16.82
CA VAL A 264 4.66 19.21 16.76
C VAL A 264 3.33 18.58 16.34
N PRO A 265 2.31 18.60 17.20
CA PRO A 265 0.98 18.15 16.83
C PRO A 265 0.34 19.13 15.84
N ILE A 266 -0.21 18.59 14.76
CA ILE A 266 -0.97 19.35 13.78
C ILE A 266 -2.42 19.42 14.19
N ASN A 267 -2.88 20.61 14.57
CA ASN A 267 -4.24 20.84 15.04
C ASN A 267 -4.63 22.31 14.83
N ALA A 268 -5.93 22.59 14.96
CA ALA A 268 -6.48 23.94 14.73
C ALA A 268 -5.98 25.01 15.74
N GLU A 269 -5.40 24.61 16.87
CA GLU A 269 -4.86 25.57 17.86
C GLU A 269 -3.49 26.12 17.41
N ASN A 270 -2.69 25.27 16.77
CA ASN A 270 -1.29 25.56 16.42
C ASN A 270 -1.09 25.90 14.94
N CYS A 271 -1.97 25.39 14.06
CA CYS A 271 -1.75 25.36 12.64
C CYS A 271 -2.88 26.07 11.89
N PRO A 272 -2.62 27.12 11.13
CA PRO A 272 -3.63 27.72 10.26
C PRO A 272 -3.95 26.78 9.09
N ASN A 273 -5.16 26.86 8.56
CA ASN A 273 -5.51 26.17 7.30
C ASN A 273 -4.84 26.86 6.11
N ASP A 274 -4.45 26.05 5.12
CA ASP A 274 -3.99 26.54 3.81
C ASP A 274 -5.17 26.55 2.83
N GLU A 275 -5.61 27.75 2.43
CA GLU A 275 -6.77 27.92 1.54
C GLU A 275 -6.55 27.30 0.15
N ALA A 276 -5.31 27.24 -0.35
CA ALA A 276 -5.01 26.61 -1.65
C ALA A 276 -5.19 25.11 -1.57
N ILE A 277 -4.72 24.49 -0.50
CA ILE A 277 -4.92 23.07 -0.21
C ILE A 277 -6.41 22.76 -0.02
N GLU A 278 -7.14 23.58 0.75
CA GLU A 278 -8.57 23.37 0.95
C GLU A 278 -9.37 23.36 -0.37
N LYS A 279 -9.02 24.24 -1.32
CA LYS A 279 -9.66 24.25 -2.64
C LYS A 279 -9.39 22.97 -3.42
N ILE A 280 -8.15 22.47 -3.40
CA ILE A 280 -7.76 21.23 -4.06
C ILE A 280 -8.51 20.05 -3.44
N LEU A 281 -8.49 19.94 -2.11
CA LEU A 281 -9.17 18.87 -1.38
C LEU A 281 -10.67 18.86 -1.67
N ASN A 282 -11.33 20.03 -1.62
CA ASN A 282 -12.76 20.13 -1.89
C ASN A 282 -13.11 19.73 -3.33
N SER A 283 -12.25 20.01 -4.30
CA SER A 283 -12.45 19.57 -5.69
C SER A 283 -12.41 18.04 -5.80
N TYR A 284 -11.39 17.40 -5.24
CA TYR A 284 -11.27 15.94 -5.22
C TYR A 284 -12.37 15.27 -4.41
N LYS A 285 -12.67 15.80 -3.21
CA LYS A 285 -13.72 15.29 -2.33
C LYS A 285 -15.08 15.31 -3.00
N SER A 286 -15.41 16.40 -3.72
CA SER A 286 -16.70 16.48 -4.41
C SER A 286 -16.88 15.39 -5.48
N VAL A 287 -15.82 15.01 -6.15
CA VAL A 287 -15.82 13.92 -7.15
C VAL A 287 -15.90 12.55 -6.47
N THR A 288 -15.10 12.32 -5.45
CA THR A 288 -15.09 11.05 -4.71
C THR A 288 -16.40 10.84 -3.98
N ASP A 289 -16.91 11.84 -3.23
CA ASP A 289 -18.17 11.73 -2.50
C ASP A 289 -19.33 11.38 -3.45
N LYS A 290 -19.42 12.06 -4.58
CA LYS A 290 -20.45 11.78 -5.58
C LYS A 290 -20.37 10.35 -6.11
N LYS A 291 -19.17 9.82 -6.32
CA LYS A 291 -18.97 8.45 -6.78
C LYS A 291 -19.27 7.44 -5.66
N TYR A 292 -18.71 7.65 -4.49
CA TYR A 292 -18.71 6.67 -3.41
C TYR A 292 -20.03 6.61 -2.64
N THR A 293 -20.77 7.72 -2.55
CA THR A 293 -22.13 7.75 -1.98
C THR A 293 -23.23 7.36 -2.99
N ARG A 294 -22.86 7.08 -4.25
CA ARG A 294 -23.81 6.64 -5.26
C ARG A 294 -24.47 5.33 -4.85
N LEU A 295 -25.79 5.34 -4.76
CA LEU A 295 -26.56 4.13 -4.51
C LEU A 295 -26.44 3.18 -5.71
N ILE A 296 -25.96 1.97 -5.47
CA ILE A 296 -25.84 0.89 -6.48
C ILE A 296 -27.14 0.12 -6.56
N THR A 297 -27.59 -0.41 -5.42
CA THR A 297 -28.78 -1.26 -5.37
C THR A 297 -29.45 -1.20 -4.00
N ARG A 298 -30.65 -1.77 -3.94
CA ARG A 298 -31.35 -2.13 -2.72
C ARG A 298 -31.53 -3.64 -2.65
N LEU A 299 -31.03 -4.25 -1.59
CA LEU A 299 -31.31 -5.65 -1.25
C LEU A 299 -32.62 -5.75 -0.47
N ARG A 300 -33.29 -6.88 -0.50
CA ARG A 300 -34.52 -7.10 0.31
C ARG A 300 -34.24 -7.00 1.79
N ARG A 301 -33.08 -7.48 2.20
CA ARG A 301 -32.56 -7.45 3.57
C ARG A 301 -31.05 -7.31 3.55
N LYS A 302 -30.46 -7.16 4.70
CA LYS A 302 -29.01 -7.28 4.89
C LYS A 302 -28.59 -8.72 4.62
N LEU A 303 -27.61 -8.93 3.73
CA LEU A 303 -26.97 -10.21 3.47
C LEU A 303 -25.69 -10.33 4.27
N THR A 304 -25.36 -11.53 4.74
CA THR A 304 -24.32 -11.74 5.75
C THR A 304 -23.13 -12.56 5.25
N HIS A 305 -21.97 -12.30 5.88
CA HIS A 305 -20.72 -13.07 5.73
C HIS A 305 -20.01 -13.16 7.09
N PRO A 306 -20.61 -13.82 8.09
CA PRO A 306 -20.14 -13.78 9.48
C PRO A 306 -18.94 -14.66 9.74
N ASP A 307 -18.56 -15.53 8.80
CA ASP A 307 -17.50 -16.51 8.97
C ASP A 307 -16.88 -16.86 7.61
N ARG A 308 -15.55 -16.89 7.56
CA ARG A 308 -14.80 -17.20 6.33
C ARG A 308 -14.70 -18.68 6.02
N TYR A 309 -15.09 -19.56 6.93
CA TYR A 309 -14.88 -20.99 6.83
C TYR A 309 -16.18 -21.78 6.62
N ARG A 310 -17.20 -21.10 6.13
CA ARG A 310 -18.49 -21.71 5.77
C ARG A 310 -19.12 -21.02 4.57
N GLU A 311 -20.13 -21.65 4.01
CA GLU A 311 -21.03 -21.05 3.03
C GLU A 311 -21.74 -19.83 3.64
N THR A 312 -21.84 -18.73 2.86
CA THR A 312 -22.43 -17.47 3.32
C THR A 312 -23.29 -16.86 2.23
N GLU A 313 -24.28 -16.04 2.64
CA GLU A 313 -25.20 -15.37 1.72
C GLU A 313 -24.46 -14.48 0.71
N LEU A 314 -23.50 -13.68 1.16
CA LEU A 314 -22.69 -12.83 0.26
C LEU A 314 -21.74 -13.65 -0.61
N GLY A 315 -21.16 -14.71 -0.06
CA GLY A 315 -20.31 -15.63 -0.81
C GLY A 315 -21.06 -16.27 -1.97
N ASP A 316 -22.27 -16.76 -1.69
CA ASP A 316 -23.17 -17.37 -2.66
C ASP A 316 -23.58 -16.38 -3.75
N LEU A 317 -23.98 -15.15 -3.35
CA LEU A 317 -24.38 -14.11 -4.29
C LEU A 317 -23.24 -13.71 -5.23
N PHE A 318 -22.09 -13.39 -4.68
CA PHE A 318 -20.97 -12.89 -5.50
C PHE A 318 -20.40 -13.97 -6.43
N THR A 319 -20.33 -15.19 -5.94
CA THR A 319 -19.87 -16.33 -6.76
C THR A 319 -20.81 -16.60 -7.92
N GLU A 320 -22.13 -16.52 -7.68
CA GLU A 320 -23.15 -16.69 -8.72
C GLU A 320 -23.08 -15.57 -9.75
N ILE A 321 -22.96 -14.30 -9.31
CA ILE A 321 -22.81 -13.16 -10.20
C ILE A 321 -21.60 -13.33 -11.13
N LEU A 322 -20.45 -13.68 -10.57
CA LEU A 322 -19.22 -13.84 -11.36
C LEU A 322 -19.32 -15.00 -12.34
N ARG A 323 -19.86 -16.16 -11.90
CA ARG A 323 -20.07 -17.32 -12.78
C ARG A 323 -20.96 -16.98 -13.96
N ASP A 324 -22.12 -16.39 -13.70
CA ASP A 324 -23.14 -16.15 -14.73
C ASP A 324 -22.71 -15.04 -15.69
N SER A 325 -22.19 -13.94 -15.16
CA SER A 325 -21.75 -12.81 -15.96
C SER A 325 -20.58 -13.15 -16.90
N LEU A 326 -19.74 -14.12 -16.51
CA LEU A 326 -18.56 -14.53 -17.28
C LEU A 326 -18.77 -15.85 -18.05
N ALA A 327 -19.98 -16.41 -18.04
CA ALA A 327 -20.33 -17.67 -18.69
C ALA A 327 -19.36 -18.83 -18.33
N LEU A 328 -19.04 -18.94 -17.05
CA LEU A 328 -18.20 -19.99 -16.48
C LEU A 328 -19.08 -21.19 -16.07
N ASP A 329 -18.50 -22.37 -16.09
CA ASP A 329 -19.17 -23.55 -15.52
C ASP A 329 -19.08 -23.54 -14.00
N VAL A 330 -17.92 -23.14 -13.46
CA VAL A 330 -17.63 -23.03 -12.02
C VAL A 330 -16.84 -21.76 -11.75
N MET A 331 -17.15 -21.05 -10.67
CA MET A 331 -16.34 -20.00 -10.08
C MET A 331 -15.91 -20.43 -8.68
N LEU A 332 -14.62 -20.49 -8.41
CA LEU A 332 -14.09 -20.64 -7.05
C LEU A 332 -13.63 -19.28 -6.55
N MET A 333 -14.38 -18.69 -5.65
CA MET A 333 -14.05 -17.38 -5.07
C MET A 333 -13.53 -17.56 -3.65
N ALA A 334 -12.32 -17.04 -3.37
CA ALA A 334 -11.79 -17.10 -2.02
C ALA A 334 -12.71 -16.36 -1.04
N SER A 335 -13.14 -17.02 0.02
CA SER A 335 -14.03 -16.45 1.04
C SER A 335 -13.44 -15.18 1.68
N GLY A 336 -12.11 -15.15 1.84
CA GLY A 336 -11.37 -13.97 2.34
C GLY A 336 -11.40 -12.73 1.44
N SER A 337 -11.93 -12.83 0.21
CA SER A 337 -12.15 -11.66 -0.66
C SER A 337 -13.29 -10.77 -0.18
N ILE A 338 -14.21 -11.32 0.63
CA ILE A 338 -15.25 -10.55 1.32
C ILE A 338 -14.73 -10.14 2.69
N ARG A 339 -14.76 -8.86 3.00
CA ARG A 339 -14.12 -8.29 4.20
C ARG A 339 -15.11 -7.81 5.26
N ASN A 340 -16.33 -7.47 4.86
CA ASN A 340 -17.39 -7.05 5.78
C ASN A 340 -18.28 -8.24 6.16
N ASP A 341 -18.74 -8.24 7.41
CA ASP A 341 -19.65 -9.27 7.94
C ASP A 341 -21.04 -9.22 7.30
N ALA A 342 -21.38 -8.12 6.64
CA ALA A 342 -22.67 -7.96 5.97
C ALA A 342 -22.67 -6.79 4.97
N LEU A 343 -23.66 -6.81 4.03
CA LEU A 343 -23.92 -5.77 3.04
C LEU A 343 -25.40 -5.44 2.95
N GLY A 344 -25.75 -4.17 2.77
CA GLY A 344 -27.13 -3.70 2.55
C GLY A 344 -27.94 -3.38 3.83
N PRO A 345 -29.28 -3.15 3.76
CA PRO A 345 -30.12 -3.29 2.55
C PRO A 345 -29.93 -2.24 1.48
N LEU A 346 -29.53 -1.00 1.80
CA LEU A 346 -29.10 0.00 0.82
C LEU A 346 -27.59 -0.18 0.60
N VAL A 347 -27.18 -0.29 -0.64
CA VAL A 347 -25.78 -0.52 -1.00
C VAL A 347 -25.28 0.66 -1.81
N GLN A 348 -24.37 1.43 -1.21
CA GLN A 348 -23.61 2.47 -1.90
C GLN A 348 -22.35 1.88 -2.52
N TYR A 349 -21.69 2.62 -3.40
CA TYR A 349 -20.41 2.19 -4.01
C TYR A 349 -19.32 2.01 -2.95
N SER A 350 -19.28 2.87 -1.92
CA SER A 350 -18.39 2.71 -0.77
C SER A 350 -18.57 1.36 -0.08
N ASP A 351 -19.83 1.00 0.23
CA ASP A 351 -20.14 -0.25 0.92
C ASP A 351 -19.63 -1.48 0.13
N LEU A 352 -19.82 -1.46 -1.19
CA LEU A 352 -19.30 -2.53 -2.05
C LEU A 352 -17.77 -2.55 -2.08
N THR A 353 -17.12 -1.38 -2.13
CA THR A 353 -15.67 -1.26 -2.16
C THR A 353 -15.03 -1.74 -0.86
N GLU A 354 -15.64 -1.45 0.28
CA GLU A 354 -15.20 -1.95 1.59
C GLU A 354 -15.46 -3.45 1.74
N CYS A 355 -16.63 -3.91 1.28
CA CYS A 355 -17.00 -5.31 1.34
C CYS A 355 -16.12 -6.19 0.45
N PHE A 356 -15.77 -5.71 -0.75
CA PHE A 356 -14.97 -6.42 -1.74
C PHE A 356 -13.81 -5.53 -2.24
N PRO A 357 -12.78 -5.28 -1.39
CA PRO A 357 -11.73 -4.29 -1.68
C PRO A 357 -10.73 -4.74 -2.74
N TYR A 358 -10.51 -6.05 -2.90
CA TYR A 358 -9.53 -6.59 -3.85
C TYR A 358 -10.13 -6.64 -5.25
N ASP A 359 -9.83 -5.62 -6.06
CA ASP A 359 -10.29 -5.54 -7.43
C ASP A 359 -9.30 -6.21 -8.36
N GLU A 360 -9.47 -7.52 -8.53
CA GLU A 360 -8.58 -8.38 -9.29
C GLU A 360 -9.22 -8.86 -10.61
N ASP A 361 -8.37 -9.18 -11.58
CA ASP A 361 -8.80 -9.88 -12.79
C ASP A 361 -9.26 -11.33 -12.46
N ILE A 362 -10.19 -11.82 -13.28
CA ILE A 362 -10.64 -13.21 -13.25
C ILE A 362 -9.99 -13.95 -14.41
N ARG A 363 -9.34 -15.06 -14.09
CA ARG A 363 -8.74 -15.98 -15.05
C ARG A 363 -9.58 -17.23 -15.19
N MET A 364 -9.84 -17.58 -16.44
CA MET A 364 -10.51 -18.83 -16.79
C MET A 364 -9.47 -19.90 -17.10
N LEU A 365 -9.56 -21.00 -16.42
CA LEU A 365 -8.85 -22.25 -16.68
C LEU A 365 -9.82 -23.25 -17.34
N THR A 366 -9.28 -24.11 -18.20
CA THR A 366 -10.01 -25.27 -18.73
C THR A 366 -9.49 -26.51 -17.99
N VAL A 367 -10.29 -27.07 -17.12
CA VAL A 367 -9.89 -28.20 -16.26
C VAL A 367 -10.76 -29.43 -16.53
N THR A 368 -10.22 -30.62 -16.25
CA THR A 368 -11.01 -31.86 -16.23
C THR A 368 -11.74 -32.02 -14.90
N GLY A 369 -12.79 -32.83 -14.86
CA GLY A 369 -13.47 -33.14 -13.61
C GLY A 369 -12.55 -33.78 -12.58
N SER A 370 -11.59 -34.60 -13.00
CA SER A 370 -10.55 -35.17 -12.14
C SER A 370 -9.67 -34.10 -11.51
N GLN A 371 -9.24 -33.09 -12.29
CA GLN A 371 -8.46 -31.96 -11.79
C GLN A 371 -9.28 -31.11 -10.79
N LEU A 372 -10.53 -30.82 -11.10
CA LEU A 372 -11.43 -30.09 -10.20
C LEU A 372 -11.64 -30.84 -8.89
N LYS A 373 -11.84 -32.16 -8.94
CA LYS A 373 -11.95 -33.03 -7.73
C LYS A 373 -10.68 -32.93 -6.86
N ARG A 374 -9.48 -32.95 -7.47
CA ARG A 374 -8.22 -32.78 -6.74
C ARG A 374 -8.16 -31.41 -6.05
N MET A 375 -8.53 -30.34 -6.75
CA MET A 375 -8.59 -29.00 -6.20
C MET A 375 -9.53 -28.94 -4.98
N LEU A 376 -10.76 -29.42 -5.15
CA LEU A 376 -11.78 -29.36 -4.10
C LEU A 376 -11.42 -30.24 -2.89
N ALA A 377 -10.83 -31.43 -3.11
CA ALA A 377 -10.36 -32.29 -2.03
C ALA A 377 -9.29 -31.60 -1.16
N TYR A 378 -8.41 -30.82 -1.76
CA TYR A 378 -7.41 -30.06 -1.00
C TYR A 378 -7.99 -28.82 -0.33
N VAL A 379 -8.88 -28.09 -1.02
CA VAL A 379 -9.55 -26.89 -0.51
C VAL A 379 -10.43 -27.20 0.70
N PHE A 380 -11.14 -28.33 0.69
CA PHE A 380 -12.09 -28.72 1.72
C PHE A 380 -11.60 -29.88 2.60
N ARG A 381 -10.29 -30.01 2.79
CA ARG A 381 -9.70 -31.02 3.69
C ARG A 381 -9.96 -30.70 5.17
N ASP A 382 -9.78 -31.69 6.04
CA ASP A 382 -10.12 -31.61 7.47
C ASP A 382 -9.56 -30.36 8.19
N GLU A 383 -8.31 -29.97 7.93
CA GLU A 383 -7.67 -28.84 8.60
C GLU A 383 -8.39 -27.51 8.31
N VAL A 384 -9.02 -27.38 7.15
CA VAL A 384 -9.76 -26.15 6.77
C VAL A 384 -11.00 -25.99 7.62
N TRP A 385 -11.71 -27.09 7.88
CA TRP A 385 -12.88 -27.09 8.76
C TRP A 385 -12.55 -26.82 10.24
N GLN A 386 -11.28 -26.98 10.61
CA GLN A 386 -10.76 -26.70 11.94
C GLN A 386 -10.15 -25.28 12.06
N GLY A 387 -10.28 -24.43 11.03
CA GLY A 387 -9.84 -23.06 11.02
C GLY A 387 -8.37 -22.86 10.65
N ALA A 388 -7.73 -23.82 9.99
CA ALA A 388 -6.39 -23.63 9.46
C ALA A 388 -6.37 -22.58 8.34
N HIS A 389 -5.30 -21.79 8.24
CA HIS A 389 -5.13 -20.66 7.31
C HIS A 389 -4.98 -21.05 5.83
N SER A 390 -5.75 -22.01 5.34
CA SER A 390 -5.63 -22.58 3.99
C SER A 390 -6.63 -22.02 2.97
N GLY A 391 -7.46 -21.06 3.36
CA GLY A 391 -8.40 -20.39 2.45
C GLY A 391 -9.62 -21.24 2.08
N PHE A 392 -10.75 -20.95 2.68
CA PHE A 392 -12.04 -21.48 2.27
C PHE A 392 -12.52 -20.79 0.98
N PHE A 393 -13.22 -21.53 0.11
CA PHE A 393 -13.77 -20.99 -1.13
C PHE A 393 -15.29 -21.04 -1.12
N GLN A 394 -15.90 -19.97 -1.58
CA GLN A 394 -17.32 -19.94 -1.93
C GLN A 394 -17.51 -20.53 -3.33
N ILE A 395 -18.59 -21.24 -3.54
CA ILE A 395 -18.87 -21.98 -4.78
C ILE A 395 -20.24 -21.64 -5.35
N PRO A 396 -20.44 -21.78 -6.67
CA PRO A 396 -21.73 -21.46 -7.30
C PRO A 396 -22.78 -22.55 -7.03
N LYS A 397 -24.04 -22.18 -7.18
CA LYS A 397 -25.22 -23.04 -6.88
C LYS A 397 -25.24 -24.36 -7.62
N ASN A 398 -24.70 -24.40 -8.83
CA ASN A 398 -24.67 -25.59 -9.65
C ASN A 398 -23.59 -26.62 -9.25
N LEU A 399 -22.67 -26.23 -8.37
CA LEU A 399 -21.67 -27.13 -7.77
C LEU A 399 -22.08 -27.41 -6.33
N ARG A 400 -22.18 -28.71 -5.97
CA ARG A 400 -22.48 -29.14 -4.60
C ARG A 400 -21.43 -30.11 -4.10
N ILE A 401 -21.05 -29.92 -2.86
CA ILE A 401 -20.04 -30.71 -2.17
C ILE A 401 -20.64 -31.25 -0.88
N VAL A 402 -20.61 -32.57 -0.73
CA VAL A 402 -20.95 -33.24 0.51
C VAL A 402 -19.68 -33.93 1.01
N TYR A 403 -19.21 -33.54 2.17
CA TYR A 403 -18.02 -34.12 2.79
C TYR A 403 -18.37 -34.85 4.06
N ASP A 404 -18.12 -36.16 4.07
CA ASP A 404 -18.27 -37.04 5.23
C ASP A 404 -16.95 -37.13 5.98
N ILE A 405 -16.89 -36.51 7.16
CA ILE A 405 -15.71 -36.44 8.01
C ILE A 405 -15.27 -37.81 8.50
N ALA A 406 -16.24 -38.73 8.82
CA ALA A 406 -15.91 -40.01 9.37
C ALA A 406 -15.25 -40.94 8.33
N SER A 407 -15.73 -40.93 7.10
CA SER A 407 -15.19 -41.74 6.00
C SER A 407 -14.14 -41.01 5.17
N ARG A 408 -13.98 -39.69 5.34
CA ARG A 408 -13.16 -38.79 4.52
C ARG A 408 -13.51 -38.83 3.03
N LYS A 409 -14.78 -39.12 2.73
CA LYS A 409 -15.28 -39.14 1.35
C LYS A 409 -15.94 -37.82 0.99
N MET A 410 -15.67 -37.38 -0.24
CA MET A 410 -16.26 -36.18 -0.81
C MET A 410 -17.07 -36.55 -2.05
N ASP A 411 -18.38 -36.31 -1.97
CA ASP A 411 -19.28 -36.44 -3.11
C ASP A 411 -19.46 -35.06 -3.75
N ILE A 412 -19.20 -34.97 -5.05
CA ILE A 412 -19.25 -33.72 -5.82
C ILE A 412 -20.24 -33.90 -6.96
N THR A 413 -21.21 -32.98 -7.02
CA THR A 413 -22.15 -32.93 -8.14
C THR A 413 -22.04 -31.60 -8.86
N LEU A 414 -22.14 -31.61 -10.18
CA LEU A 414 -22.19 -30.44 -11.05
C LEU A 414 -23.43 -30.47 -11.92
N ASN A 415 -24.26 -29.43 -11.82
CA ASN A 415 -25.59 -29.36 -12.46
C ASN A 415 -26.54 -30.51 -12.02
N GLY A 416 -26.43 -30.99 -10.78
CA GLY A 416 -27.24 -32.07 -10.21
C GLY A 416 -26.79 -33.49 -10.54
N GLU A 417 -25.74 -33.65 -11.35
CA GLU A 417 -25.18 -34.95 -11.73
C GLU A 417 -23.81 -35.16 -11.07
N ALA A 418 -23.44 -36.42 -10.80
CA ALA A 418 -22.10 -36.72 -10.29
C ALA A 418 -21.04 -36.23 -11.25
N LEU A 419 -20.00 -35.59 -10.72
CA LEU A 419 -18.93 -35.03 -11.54
C LEU A 419 -18.09 -36.16 -12.16
N GLU A 420 -18.12 -36.28 -13.48
CA GLU A 420 -17.32 -37.26 -14.23
C GLU A 420 -15.86 -36.75 -14.38
N ASP A 421 -14.89 -37.70 -14.39
CA ASP A 421 -13.44 -37.36 -14.37
C ASP A 421 -12.95 -36.67 -15.66
N ASP A 422 -13.53 -36.99 -16.79
CA ASP A 422 -13.20 -36.51 -18.12
C ASP A 422 -13.99 -35.28 -18.54
N LYS A 423 -14.98 -34.86 -17.76
CA LYS A 423 -15.78 -33.67 -18.06
C LYS A 423 -14.89 -32.41 -18.12
N ILE A 424 -15.00 -31.67 -19.21
CA ILE A 424 -14.27 -30.40 -19.41
C ILE A 424 -15.07 -29.26 -18.77
N ILE A 425 -14.41 -28.42 -17.97
CA ILE A 425 -15.01 -27.39 -17.13
C ILE A 425 -14.26 -26.07 -17.32
N LYS A 426 -15.00 -25.01 -17.57
CA LYS A 426 -14.49 -23.62 -17.54
C LYS A 426 -14.52 -23.13 -16.10
N LEU A 427 -13.37 -23.11 -15.46
CA LEU A 427 -13.17 -22.72 -14.07
C LEU A 427 -12.66 -21.28 -13.97
N GLY A 428 -13.36 -20.43 -13.21
CA GLY A 428 -12.89 -19.07 -12.87
C GLY A 428 -12.13 -19.04 -11.56
N LEU A 429 -11.02 -18.31 -11.54
CA LEU A 429 -10.22 -17.99 -10.34
C LEU A 429 -9.87 -16.49 -10.33
N GLN A 430 -9.79 -15.89 -9.15
CA GLN A 430 -9.20 -14.57 -8.97
C GLN A 430 -7.67 -14.63 -9.18
N ARG A 431 -7.06 -13.55 -9.65
CA ARG A 431 -5.62 -13.47 -9.94
C ARG A 431 -4.73 -13.93 -8.79
N TYR A 432 -5.05 -13.56 -7.56
CA TYR A 432 -4.25 -13.93 -6.40
C TYR A 432 -4.18 -15.46 -6.22
N GLN A 433 -5.31 -16.17 -6.33
CA GLN A 433 -5.36 -17.62 -6.23
C GLN A 433 -4.68 -18.29 -7.43
N TYR A 434 -4.83 -17.72 -8.61
CA TYR A 434 -4.13 -18.18 -9.81
C TYR A 434 -2.60 -18.06 -9.67
N ASN A 435 -2.09 -16.91 -9.23
CA ASN A 435 -0.64 -16.69 -9.05
C ASN A 435 -0.05 -17.54 -7.91
N ASN A 436 -0.87 -17.95 -6.96
CA ASN A 436 -0.49 -18.83 -5.84
C ASN A 436 -1.11 -20.23 -5.96
N PHE A 437 -1.32 -20.71 -7.18
CA PHE A 437 -2.11 -21.90 -7.49
C PHE A 437 -1.63 -23.14 -6.72
N GLU A 438 -0.34 -23.41 -6.73
CA GLU A 438 0.24 -24.57 -6.05
C GLU A 438 0.00 -24.56 -4.53
N LYS A 439 0.08 -23.39 -3.91
CA LYS A 439 -0.23 -23.20 -2.50
C LYS A 439 -1.69 -23.51 -2.17
N TYR A 440 -2.62 -23.12 -3.05
CA TYR A 440 -4.07 -23.28 -2.82
C TYR A 440 -4.62 -24.64 -3.23
N PHE A 441 -4.00 -25.33 -4.18
CA PHE A 441 -4.55 -26.55 -4.78
C PHE A 441 -3.61 -27.77 -4.74
N ASN A 442 -2.37 -27.58 -4.24
CA ASN A 442 -1.36 -28.63 -4.02
C ASN A 442 -0.92 -29.39 -5.27
N PHE A 443 -0.93 -28.73 -6.44
CA PHE A 443 -0.28 -29.21 -7.65
C PHE A 443 0.06 -28.06 -8.59
N SER A 444 0.93 -28.31 -9.57
CA SER A 444 1.41 -27.25 -10.44
C SER A 444 0.34 -26.81 -11.44
N ILE A 445 0.19 -25.49 -11.64
CA ILE A 445 -0.69 -24.95 -12.66
C ILE A 445 -0.33 -25.40 -14.08
N ARG A 446 0.94 -25.76 -14.31
CA ARG A 446 1.42 -26.29 -15.60
C ARG A 446 0.70 -27.58 -16.01
N GLU A 447 0.26 -28.40 -15.06
CA GLU A 447 -0.55 -29.60 -15.36
C GLU A 447 -1.83 -29.27 -16.14
N ILE A 448 -2.32 -28.03 -16.03
CA ILE A 448 -3.50 -27.51 -16.74
C ILE A 448 -3.08 -26.73 -17.99
N GLU A 449 -2.16 -25.78 -17.82
CA GLU A 449 -1.83 -24.81 -18.87
C GLU A 449 -1.03 -25.39 -20.04
N ASP A 450 -0.28 -26.47 -19.83
CA ASP A 450 0.40 -27.18 -20.92
C ASP A 450 -0.61 -27.80 -21.91
N GLN A 451 -1.85 -28.05 -21.47
CA GLN A 451 -2.92 -28.54 -22.33
C GLN A 451 -3.83 -27.40 -22.84
N HIS A 452 -4.17 -26.47 -21.98
CA HIS A 452 -5.09 -25.37 -22.27
C HIS A 452 -4.64 -24.09 -21.55
N PRO A 453 -4.00 -23.13 -22.29
CA PRO A 453 -3.59 -21.87 -21.71
C PRO A 453 -4.74 -21.10 -21.06
N SER A 454 -4.49 -20.51 -19.90
CA SER A 454 -5.46 -19.66 -19.19
C SER A 454 -5.79 -18.39 -19.96
N LYS A 455 -6.95 -17.81 -19.67
CA LYS A 455 -7.41 -16.55 -20.29
C LYS A 455 -7.93 -15.59 -19.22
N VAL A 456 -7.56 -14.33 -19.32
CA VAL A 456 -8.23 -13.27 -18.54
C VAL A 456 -9.61 -13.03 -19.17
N VAL A 457 -10.66 -13.26 -18.40
CA VAL A 457 -12.07 -13.11 -18.84
C VAL A 457 -12.73 -11.86 -18.28
N ALA A 458 -12.16 -11.29 -17.23
CA ALA A 458 -12.52 -9.97 -16.71
C ALA A 458 -11.28 -9.32 -16.09
N THR A 459 -11.16 -8.01 -16.24
CA THR A 459 -10.06 -7.23 -15.67
C THR A 459 -10.37 -6.71 -14.26
N SER A 460 -11.64 -6.77 -13.83
CA SER A 460 -12.14 -6.31 -12.54
C SER A 460 -13.33 -7.15 -12.09
N ALA A 461 -13.14 -7.97 -11.07
CA ALA A 461 -14.22 -8.74 -10.46
C ALA A 461 -15.27 -7.82 -9.82
N ARG A 462 -14.84 -6.74 -9.15
CA ARG A 462 -15.73 -5.79 -8.50
C ARG A 462 -16.63 -5.06 -9.50
N SER A 463 -16.10 -4.67 -10.66
CA SER A 463 -16.91 -4.04 -11.71
C SER A 463 -18.02 -4.94 -12.23
N ILE A 464 -17.79 -6.24 -12.34
CA ILE A 464 -18.83 -7.21 -12.71
C ILE A 464 -19.93 -7.26 -11.65
N ILE A 465 -19.54 -7.34 -10.37
CA ILE A 465 -20.48 -7.37 -9.26
C ILE A 465 -21.28 -6.06 -9.22
N GLU A 466 -20.61 -4.91 -9.34
CA GLU A 466 -21.25 -3.58 -9.39
C GLU A 466 -22.27 -3.48 -10.52
N GLU A 467 -21.87 -3.87 -11.74
CA GLU A 467 -22.73 -3.82 -12.92
C GLU A 467 -23.98 -4.68 -12.72
N TYR A 468 -23.83 -5.89 -12.21
CA TYR A 468 -24.95 -6.77 -11.92
C TYR A 468 -25.89 -6.16 -10.86
N LEU A 469 -25.34 -5.73 -9.72
CA LEU A 469 -26.11 -5.12 -8.64
C LEU A 469 -26.83 -3.85 -9.11
N SER A 470 -26.21 -3.03 -9.92
CA SER A 470 -26.82 -1.80 -10.45
C SER A 470 -28.02 -2.06 -11.37
N ARG A 471 -28.05 -3.20 -12.05
CA ARG A 471 -29.15 -3.60 -12.93
C ARG A 471 -30.26 -4.34 -12.21
N HIS A 472 -30.03 -4.81 -11.00
CA HIS A 472 -30.99 -5.64 -10.25
C HIS A 472 -31.32 -5.01 -8.91
N GLN A 473 -32.61 -4.93 -8.60
CA GLN A 473 -33.12 -4.40 -7.34
C GLN A 473 -33.85 -5.48 -6.56
N ASN A 474 -33.93 -5.30 -5.24
CA ASN A 474 -34.60 -6.23 -4.33
C ASN A 474 -34.04 -7.67 -4.38
N ILE A 475 -32.73 -7.77 -4.60
CA ILE A 475 -32.01 -9.05 -4.57
C ILE A 475 -32.11 -9.63 -3.17
N ASP A 476 -32.30 -10.95 -3.11
CA ASP A 476 -32.23 -11.74 -1.89
C ASP A 476 -31.39 -13.00 -2.17
N GLN A 477 -30.68 -13.46 -1.18
CA GLN A 477 -29.90 -14.68 -1.24
C GLN A 477 -30.00 -15.42 0.08
N GLU A 478 -30.38 -16.67 0.03
CA GLU A 478 -30.37 -17.59 1.17
C GLU A 478 -29.26 -18.60 0.98
N ILE A 479 -28.71 -19.11 2.08
CA ILE A 479 -27.80 -20.25 2.07
C ILE A 479 -28.59 -21.48 1.64
N ASP A 480 -28.17 -22.14 0.57
CA ASP A 480 -28.90 -23.30 -0.01
C ASP A 480 -28.18 -24.64 0.16
N GLY A 481 -27.15 -24.69 0.99
CA GLY A 481 -26.45 -25.94 1.34
C GLY A 481 -25.56 -26.46 0.22
N ARG A 482 -24.83 -25.58 -0.44
CA ARG A 482 -23.86 -25.93 -1.50
C ARG A 482 -22.72 -26.77 -0.97
N ILE A 483 -22.35 -26.53 0.29
CA ILE A 483 -21.27 -27.21 0.99
C ILE A 483 -21.84 -27.82 2.27
N THR A 484 -21.92 -29.13 2.33
CA THR A 484 -22.48 -29.86 3.46
C THR A 484 -21.42 -30.76 4.11
N LEU A 485 -21.31 -30.65 5.43
CA LEU A 485 -20.49 -31.53 6.27
C LEU A 485 -21.38 -32.56 6.98
N ILE A 486 -21.09 -33.82 6.74
CA ILE A 486 -21.67 -34.93 7.51
C ILE A 486 -20.67 -35.29 8.63
N ARG A 487 -21.14 -35.22 9.88
CA ARG A 487 -20.34 -35.50 11.09
C ARG A 487 -20.66 -36.85 11.65
#